data_8eef5c5c224724736249e379424bb424
#
_entry.id   8eef5c5c224724736249e379424bb424
#
_cell.length_a   1.000
_cell.length_b   1.000
_cell.length_c   1.000
_cell.angle_alpha   90.00
_cell.angle_beta   90.00
_cell.angle_gamma   90.00
#
_symmetry.space_group_name_H-M   'P 1'
#
loop_
_entity.id
_entity.type
_entity.pdbx_description
1 polymer ?
#
loop_
_entity_poly.entity_id
_entity_poly.type
_entity_poly.pdbx_seq_one_letter_code
_entity_poly.pdbx_strand_id
1 'polypeptide(L)'
;MSIRHSVATCSRSLSRRWFIKGVGAAGIAAAVGSHGVNAAGSKVVVGTWGGDYQNLIQKNIVPLLQPASIEVVYATDQQPPRMTKMLAEARLPRGTMDISALARNGSYEMYKAGTLLEPDISKIPNAKHLLPQVSVPYAVPHIYSGRVILYNPKFVTEKPTSYADLWDPKYTGRVGVIDVQYLPTIESAAMISGGGLSDYEPGKAKLLELKKMGCKIVPTNEAMAQALKTEEIWMCIMWKARGVMWRNAGIPIEIAAPKEGFVLFISDFCIPKNAPNKEGAYAFLNAMLDPKPQEGFIEDMGYNPSVSDVELTTAMAKRVRFSAEEQANLLVPDYGYLAKNDAQLKEWWDKGFKA
;
A
#
# COMPACT_ATOMS: atom_id res chain seq x y z
N MET A 1 64.51 -23.53 -6.60
CA MET A 1 64.43 -24.97 -6.28
C MET A 1 63.10 -25.48 -6.74
N SER A 2 63.10 -26.21 -7.82
CA SER A 2 61.96 -26.74 -8.59
C SER A 2 61.42 -27.98 -7.92
N ILE A 3 60.08 -28.16 -7.91
CA ILE A 3 59.50 -29.50 -8.14
C ILE A 3 58.10 -29.30 -8.75
N ARG A 4 58.00 -29.66 -10.01
CA ARG A 4 56.77 -29.99 -10.75
C ARG A 4 56.32 -31.36 -10.34
N HIS A 5 55.01 -31.58 -10.21
CA HIS A 5 54.43 -32.91 -10.49
C HIS A 5 53.17 -32.76 -11.32
N SER A 6 53.21 -33.48 -12.38
CA SER A 6 52.27 -33.61 -13.51
C SER A 6 51.43 -34.87 -13.33
N VAL A 7 50.36 -34.96 -14.15
CA VAL A 7 49.70 -36.19 -14.68
C VAL A 7 48.55 -36.71 -13.81
N ALA A 8 47.35 -37.11 -14.32
CA ALA A 8 46.96 -37.60 -15.64
C ALA A 8 45.45 -37.52 -15.84
N THR A 9 45.09 -37.27 -17.06
CA THR A 9 43.78 -37.52 -17.68
C THR A 9 43.44 -38.98 -17.72
N CYS A 10 42.17 -39.35 -17.38
CA CYS A 10 41.65 -40.64 -17.85
C CYS A 10 40.20 -40.40 -18.36
N SER A 11 40.11 -40.34 -19.65
CA SER A 11 38.90 -40.46 -20.44
C SER A 11 38.45 -41.89 -20.51
N ARG A 12 37.22 -42.23 -20.18
CA ARG A 12 36.56 -43.46 -20.66
C ARG A 12 35.17 -43.13 -21.18
N SER A 13 35.09 -43.10 -22.49
CA SER A 13 33.88 -43.26 -23.27
C SER A 13 33.32 -44.66 -23.10
N LEU A 14 32.04 -44.81 -22.83
CA LEU A 14 31.30 -46.05 -23.06
C LEU A 14 30.09 -45.80 -23.93
N SER A 15 30.13 -46.52 -25.03
CA SER A 15 29.28 -46.47 -26.20
C SER A 15 27.86 -47.02 -25.99
N ARG A 16 26.96 -46.50 -26.81
CA ARG A 16 25.61 -46.99 -27.11
C ARG A 16 25.62 -48.42 -27.64
N ARG A 17 24.52 -49.09 -27.37
CA ARG A 17 23.85 -50.19 -28.11
C ARG A 17 23.65 -51.50 -27.36
N TRP A 18 22.41 -52.01 -27.63
CA TRP A 18 21.83 -53.30 -27.37
C TRP A 18 20.92 -53.35 -26.14
N PHE A 19 19.61 -53.69 -26.16
CA PHE A 19 18.87 -54.74 -26.84
C PHE A 19 17.38 -54.44 -26.93
N ILE A 20 16.82 -54.70 -28.10
CA ILE A 20 15.39 -54.85 -28.31
C ILE A 20 15.16 -56.39 -28.42
N LYS A 21 14.20 -56.93 -27.64
CA LYS A 21 13.22 -57.98 -28.02
C LYS A 21 12.64 -58.64 -26.76
N GLY A 22 11.32 -58.65 -26.71
CA GLY A 22 10.54 -59.47 -25.75
C GLY A 22 9.07 -59.07 -25.80
N VAL A 23 8.32 -59.60 -26.76
CA VAL A 23 6.86 -59.49 -26.83
C VAL A 23 6.25 -60.48 -25.84
N GLY A 24 5.34 -59.95 -25.02
CA GLY A 24 4.48 -60.79 -24.15
C GLY A 24 3.20 -60.03 -23.84
N ALA A 25 2.12 -60.37 -24.55
CA ALA A 25 0.78 -59.82 -24.30
C ALA A 25 0.15 -60.53 -23.07
N ALA A 26 -0.31 -59.77 -22.09
CA ALA A 26 -1.32 -60.24 -21.15
C ALA A 26 -1.99 -59.05 -20.44
N GLY A 27 -3.31 -58.95 -20.57
CA GLY A 27 -4.24 -58.46 -19.55
C GLY A 27 -4.36 -56.93 -19.37
N ILE A 28 -5.30 -56.33 -20.07
CA ILE A 28 -5.83 -55.00 -19.77
C ILE A 28 -6.72 -55.14 -18.53
N ALA A 29 -6.21 -54.75 -17.38
CA ALA A 29 -7.03 -54.31 -16.25
C ALA A 29 -6.98 -52.77 -16.25
N ALA A 30 -8.04 -52.12 -16.74
CA ALA A 30 -8.21 -50.69 -16.60
C ALA A 30 -8.42 -50.36 -15.12
N ALA A 31 -7.34 -50.17 -14.38
CA ALA A 31 -7.37 -49.41 -13.14
C ALA A 31 -7.50 -47.94 -13.53
N VAL A 32 -8.72 -47.43 -13.46
CA VAL A 32 -8.94 -45.99 -13.38
C VAL A 32 -8.30 -45.52 -12.08
N GLY A 33 -6.99 -45.33 -12.15
CA GLY A 33 -6.24 -44.65 -11.10
C GLY A 33 -6.77 -43.21 -11.09
N SER A 34 -7.57 -42.89 -10.07
CA SER A 34 -7.79 -41.53 -9.63
C SER A 34 -6.40 -40.91 -9.47
N HIS A 35 -6.01 -40.11 -10.48
CA HIS A 35 -4.91 -39.19 -10.31
C HIS A 35 -5.33 -38.26 -9.20
N GLY A 36 -4.95 -38.59 -7.98
CA GLY A 36 -4.93 -37.63 -6.90
C GLY A 36 -4.10 -36.46 -7.41
N VAL A 37 -4.79 -35.40 -7.79
CA VAL A 37 -4.17 -34.12 -7.97
C VAL A 37 -3.49 -33.86 -6.64
N ASN A 38 -2.17 -34.06 -6.60
CA ASN A 38 -1.36 -33.50 -5.53
C ASN A 38 -1.66 -32.00 -5.58
N ALA A 39 -2.53 -31.56 -4.70
CA ALA A 39 -2.75 -30.16 -4.40
C ALA A 39 -1.47 -29.63 -3.72
N ALA A 40 -0.38 -29.51 -4.48
CA ALA A 40 0.68 -28.60 -4.10
C ALA A 40 0.00 -27.24 -3.99
N GLY A 41 -0.09 -26.70 -2.78
CA GLY A 41 -0.84 -25.50 -2.49
C GLY A 41 -0.52 -24.40 -3.51
N SER A 42 -1.55 -23.77 -4.05
CA SER A 42 -1.40 -22.68 -4.99
C SER A 42 -0.67 -21.52 -4.31
N LYS A 43 0.39 -20.99 -4.93
CA LYS A 43 1.11 -19.81 -4.40
C LYS A 43 0.56 -18.54 -4.99
N VAL A 44 0.36 -17.53 -4.14
CA VAL A 44 0.01 -16.17 -4.53
C VAL A 44 1.12 -15.21 -4.11
N VAL A 45 1.73 -14.53 -5.07
CA VAL A 45 2.77 -13.53 -4.81
C VAL A 45 2.12 -12.17 -4.63
N VAL A 46 2.19 -11.65 -3.41
CA VAL A 46 1.58 -10.39 -2.98
C VAL A 46 2.65 -9.30 -2.85
N GLY A 47 2.63 -8.33 -3.77
CA GLY A 47 3.43 -7.11 -3.65
C GLY A 47 2.84 -6.21 -2.56
N THR A 48 3.64 -5.83 -1.56
CA THR A 48 3.16 -5.02 -0.43
C THR A 48 4.26 -4.18 0.19
N TRP A 49 3.87 -3.19 1.00
CA TRP A 49 4.78 -2.54 1.94
C TRP A 49 5.11 -3.51 3.08
N GLY A 50 6.28 -3.43 3.65
CA GLY A 50 6.65 -4.20 4.83
C GLY A 50 5.98 -3.68 6.11
N GLY A 51 6.51 -4.13 7.27
CA GLY A 51 6.09 -3.66 8.58
C GLY A 51 4.66 -4.03 8.93
N ASP A 52 3.97 -3.10 9.61
CA ASP A 52 2.63 -3.33 10.17
C ASP A 52 1.62 -3.78 9.11
N TYR A 53 1.63 -3.19 7.92
CA TYR A 53 0.67 -3.52 6.87
C TYR A 53 0.78 -4.98 6.43
N GLN A 54 2.01 -5.47 6.19
CA GLN A 54 2.25 -6.87 5.85
C GLN A 54 1.89 -7.82 6.99
N ASN A 55 2.24 -7.45 8.23
CA ASN A 55 1.91 -8.25 9.40
C ASN A 55 0.39 -8.40 9.56
N LEU A 56 -0.37 -7.35 9.26
CA LEU A 56 -1.84 -7.40 9.31
C LEU A 56 -2.46 -8.19 8.15
N ILE A 57 -1.87 -8.17 6.95
CA ILE A 57 -2.25 -9.10 5.88
C ILE A 57 -2.06 -10.54 6.37
N GLN A 58 -0.90 -10.84 6.96
CA GLN A 58 -0.58 -12.17 7.49
C GLN A 58 -1.55 -12.58 8.61
N LYS A 59 -1.88 -11.67 9.52
CA LYS A 59 -2.76 -11.92 10.66
C LYS A 59 -4.22 -12.12 10.24
N ASN A 60 -4.73 -11.23 9.37
CA ASN A 60 -6.16 -11.10 9.16
C ASN A 60 -6.66 -11.74 7.85
N ILE A 61 -5.86 -11.73 6.76
CA ILE A 61 -6.29 -12.20 5.43
C ILE A 61 -5.83 -13.64 5.19
N VAL A 62 -4.55 -13.94 5.46
CA VAL A 62 -3.95 -15.25 5.14
C VAL A 62 -4.70 -16.45 5.77
N PRO A 63 -5.23 -16.37 7.01
CA PRO A 63 -5.99 -17.48 7.57
C PRO A 63 -7.21 -17.90 6.75
N LEU A 64 -7.85 -16.98 6.02
CA LEU A 64 -9.00 -17.28 5.18
C LEU A 64 -8.61 -17.99 3.86
N LEU A 65 -7.34 -18.00 3.51
CA LEU A 65 -6.80 -18.66 2.30
C LEU A 65 -6.34 -20.09 2.58
N GLN A 66 -6.09 -20.44 3.85
CA GLN A 66 -5.62 -21.78 4.26
C GLN A 66 -6.58 -22.92 3.86
N PRO A 67 -7.91 -22.78 3.98
CA PRO A 67 -8.82 -23.86 3.58
C PRO A 67 -8.73 -24.21 2.08
N ALA A 68 -8.33 -23.24 1.23
CA ALA A 68 -8.08 -23.44 -0.18
C ALA A 68 -6.64 -23.86 -0.49
N SER A 69 -5.82 -24.12 0.51
CA SER A 69 -4.39 -24.46 0.40
C SER A 69 -3.59 -23.41 -0.41
N ILE A 70 -3.93 -22.13 -0.25
CA ILE A 70 -3.24 -21.01 -0.90
C ILE A 70 -2.17 -20.47 0.04
N GLU A 71 -0.90 -20.56 -0.39
CA GLU A 71 0.27 -20.00 0.28
C GLU A 71 0.50 -18.56 -0.19
N VAL A 72 0.59 -17.60 0.72
CA VAL A 72 0.94 -16.21 0.39
C VAL A 72 2.45 -16.02 0.50
N VAL A 73 3.05 -15.55 -0.59
CA VAL A 73 4.46 -15.17 -0.68
C VAL A 73 4.54 -13.65 -0.86
N TYR A 74 5.34 -12.97 -0.06
CA TYR A 74 5.43 -11.51 -0.14
C TYR A 74 6.57 -11.04 -1.03
N ALA A 75 6.25 -10.12 -1.95
CA ALA A 75 7.21 -9.28 -2.66
C ALA A 75 7.22 -7.90 -1.97
N THR A 76 7.99 -7.82 -0.86
CA THR A 76 8.03 -6.65 0.00
C THR A 76 8.97 -5.59 -0.55
N ASP A 77 8.44 -4.41 -0.87
CA ASP A 77 9.21 -3.24 -1.27
C ASP A 77 8.33 -1.97 -1.15
N GLN A 78 8.94 -0.80 -1.30
CA GLN A 78 8.21 0.45 -1.44
C GLN A 78 7.41 0.48 -2.75
N GLN A 79 6.41 1.36 -2.83
CA GLN A 79 5.54 1.44 -4.02
C GLN A 79 6.30 1.72 -5.32
N PRO A 80 7.22 2.72 -5.41
CA PRO A 80 7.86 3.04 -6.68
C PRO A 80 8.69 1.90 -7.27
N PRO A 81 9.54 1.17 -6.53
CA PRO A 81 10.23 -0.01 -7.06
C PRO A 81 9.30 -1.09 -7.58
N ARG A 82 8.17 -1.36 -6.89
CA ARG A 82 7.17 -2.35 -7.35
C ARG A 82 6.49 -1.91 -8.64
N MET A 83 6.15 -0.62 -8.77
CA MET A 83 5.60 -0.06 -10.00
C MET A 83 6.60 -0.15 -11.16
N THR A 84 7.88 0.21 -10.93
CA THR A 84 8.96 0.07 -11.92
C THR A 84 9.09 -1.37 -12.40
N LYS A 85 9.03 -2.33 -11.47
CA LYS A 85 9.06 -3.76 -11.81
C LYS A 85 7.87 -4.20 -12.65
N MET A 86 6.65 -3.78 -12.28
CA MET A 86 5.44 -4.06 -13.05
C MET A 86 5.52 -3.49 -14.48
N LEU A 87 6.06 -2.27 -14.65
CA LEU A 87 6.28 -1.65 -15.95
C LEU A 87 7.31 -2.43 -16.79
N ALA A 88 8.43 -2.81 -16.19
CA ALA A 88 9.47 -3.59 -16.86
C ALA A 88 8.98 -4.97 -17.31
N GLU A 89 8.13 -5.60 -16.51
CA GLU A 89 7.55 -6.92 -16.79
C GLU A 89 6.32 -6.87 -17.69
N ALA A 90 5.75 -5.70 -17.97
CA ALA A 90 4.45 -5.57 -18.66
C ALA A 90 4.37 -6.26 -20.04
N ARG A 91 5.52 -6.41 -20.72
CA ARG A 91 5.64 -7.07 -22.05
C ARG A 91 5.98 -8.57 -21.94
N LEU A 92 6.27 -9.06 -20.75
CA LEU A 92 6.57 -10.46 -20.54
C LEU A 92 5.27 -11.28 -20.53
N PRO A 93 5.27 -12.52 -21.03
CA PRO A 93 4.09 -13.38 -21.01
C PRO A 93 3.66 -13.74 -19.57
N ARG A 94 4.58 -13.62 -18.61
CA ARG A 94 4.37 -13.93 -17.21
C ARG A 94 5.17 -12.98 -16.34
N GLY A 95 4.52 -12.31 -15.41
CA GLY A 95 5.14 -11.46 -14.40
C GLY A 95 5.62 -12.25 -13.18
N THR A 96 6.08 -11.53 -12.16
CA THR A 96 6.57 -12.09 -10.90
C THR A 96 5.62 -11.86 -9.72
N MET A 97 4.61 -11.00 -9.86
CA MET A 97 3.59 -10.73 -8.85
C MET A 97 2.20 -11.12 -9.38
N ASP A 98 1.38 -11.68 -8.50
CA ASP A 98 0.00 -12.01 -8.83
C ASP A 98 -0.95 -10.87 -8.48
N ILE A 99 -0.61 -10.14 -7.41
CA ILE A 99 -1.38 -8.99 -6.93
C ILE A 99 -0.43 -8.00 -6.26
N SER A 100 -0.72 -6.71 -6.32
CA SER A 100 0.09 -5.67 -5.69
C SER A 100 -0.77 -4.64 -4.95
N ALA A 101 -0.43 -4.39 -3.68
CA ALA A 101 -0.97 -3.26 -2.94
C ALA A 101 -0.34 -1.96 -3.43
N LEU A 102 -1.16 -0.98 -3.80
CA LEU A 102 -0.73 0.35 -4.24
C LEU A 102 -1.60 1.43 -3.58
N ALA A 103 -1.06 2.59 -3.29
CA ALA A 103 -1.89 3.75 -3.05
C ALA A 103 -2.59 4.14 -4.37
N ARG A 104 -3.78 4.73 -4.28
CA ARG A 104 -4.65 5.01 -5.43
C ARG A 104 -3.96 5.80 -6.56
N ASN A 105 -3.06 6.73 -6.25
CA ASN A 105 -2.28 7.44 -7.27
C ASN A 105 -1.42 6.46 -8.09
N GLY A 106 -0.75 5.50 -7.44
CA GLY A 106 0.05 4.48 -8.13
C GLY A 106 -0.82 3.49 -8.92
N SER A 107 -1.97 3.07 -8.38
CA SER A 107 -2.89 2.18 -9.13
C SER A 107 -3.45 2.88 -10.37
N TYR A 108 -3.78 4.17 -10.28
CA TYR A 108 -4.19 4.97 -11.43
C TYR A 108 -3.09 5.07 -12.50
N GLU A 109 -1.85 5.35 -12.09
CA GLU A 109 -0.70 5.42 -13.00
C GLU A 109 -0.47 4.09 -13.71
N MET A 110 -0.47 2.98 -12.98
CA MET A 110 -0.32 1.63 -13.56
C MET A 110 -1.46 1.26 -14.50
N TYR A 111 -2.69 1.69 -14.20
CA TYR A 111 -3.84 1.54 -15.09
C TYR A 111 -3.64 2.33 -16.38
N LYS A 112 -3.26 3.60 -16.30
CA LYS A 112 -2.98 4.46 -17.48
C LYS A 112 -1.83 3.91 -18.33
N ALA A 113 -0.84 3.28 -17.70
CA ALA A 113 0.26 2.58 -18.39
C ALA A 113 -0.18 1.25 -19.02
N GLY A 114 -1.42 0.82 -18.83
CA GLY A 114 -1.96 -0.40 -19.41
C GLY A 114 -1.42 -1.70 -18.80
N THR A 115 -0.86 -1.66 -17.58
CA THR A 115 -0.25 -2.81 -16.92
C THR A 115 -1.22 -3.64 -16.08
N LEU A 116 -2.39 -3.08 -15.74
CA LEU A 116 -3.37 -3.70 -14.84
C LEU A 116 -4.46 -4.44 -15.62
N LEU A 117 -4.89 -5.55 -15.06
CA LEU A 117 -6.14 -6.21 -15.40
C LEU A 117 -7.29 -5.45 -14.72
N GLU A 118 -8.38 -5.19 -15.43
CA GLU A 118 -9.63 -4.80 -14.80
C GLU A 118 -10.24 -6.03 -14.14
N PRO A 119 -10.42 -6.01 -12.78
CA PRO A 119 -10.91 -7.19 -12.08
C PRO A 119 -12.33 -7.58 -12.51
N ASP A 120 -12.54 -8.84 -12.80
CA ASP A 120 -13.88 -9.41 -12.96
C ASP A 120 -14.53 -9.52 -11.56
N ILE A 121 -15.38 -8.57 -11.24
CA ILE A 121 -16.06 -8.48 -9.92
C ILE A 121 -16.93 -9.70 -9.64
N SER A 122 -17.43 -10.39 -10.66
CA SER A 122 -18.22 -11.63 -10.48
C SER A 122 -17.42 -12.77 -9.83
N LYS A 123 -16.09 -12.71 -9.92
CA LYS A 123 -15.15 -13.65 -9.27
C LYS A 123 -14.82 -13.27 -7.82
N ILE A 124 -15.36 -12.17 -7.30
CA ILE A 124 -15.11 -11.66 -5.96
C ILE A 124 -16.46 -11.52 -5.21
N PRO A 125 -17.02 -12.59 -4.66
CA PRO A 125 -18.34 -12.57 -4.02
C PRO A 125 -18.54 -11.46 -2.97
N ASN A 126 -17.50 -11.13 -2.19
CA ASN A 126 -17.56 -10.07 -1.18
C ASN A 126 -17.52 -8.66 -1.80
N ALA A 127 -17.21 -8.50 -3.08
CA ALA A 127 -17.21 -7.20 -3.76
C ALA A 127 -18.62 -6.56 -3.89
N LYS A 128 -19.70 -7.34 -3.69
CA LYS A 128 -21.08 -6.82 -3.62
C LYS A 128 -21.28 -5.78 -2.52
N HIS A 129 -20.42 -5.78 -1.51
CA HIS A 129 -20.44 -4.86 -0.38
C HIS A 129 -19.50 -3.67 -0.52
N LEU A 130 -18.74 -3.57 -1.63
CA LEU A 130 -17.84 -2.45 -1.88
C LEU A 130 -18.56 -1.12 -1.83
N LEU A 131 -17.97 -0.15 -1.14
CA LEU A 131 -18.48 1.21 -1.05
C LEU A 131 -18.26 1.94 -2.38
N PRO A 132 -19.32 2.46 -3.03
CA PRO A 132 -19.20 3.12 -4.35
C PRO A 132 -18.20 4.28 -4.36
N GLN A 133 -18.13 5.07 -3.27
CA GLN A 133 -17.29 6.26 -3.17
C GLN A 133 -15.79 5.98 -3.19
N VAL A 134 -15.36 4.73 -2.94
CA VAL A 134 -13.95 4.32 -3.00
C VAL A 134 -13.65 3.34 -4.14
N SER A 135 -14.67 2.94 -4.90
CA SER A 135 -14.55 1.94 -5.96
C SER A 135 -14.04 2.55 -7.27
N VAL A 136 -13.26 1.78 -8.02
CA VAL A 136 -12.76 2.11 -9.36
C VAL A 136 -12.71 0.83 -10.21
N PRO A 137 -12.77 0.92 -11.55
CA PRO A 137 -12.84 -0.28 -12.40
C PRO A 137 -11.53 -1.07 -12.49
N TYR A 138 -10.38 -0.48 -12.17
CA TYR A 138 -9.05 -1.05 -12.39
C TYR A 138 -8.37 -1.62 -11.15
N ALA A 139 -9.02 -1.53 -9.99
CA ALA A 139 -8.46 -1.97 -8.72
C ALA A 139 -9.57 -2.29 -7.71
N VAL A 140 -9.25 -3.11 -6.72
CA VAL A 140 -10.15 -3.40 -5.59
C VAL A 140 -9.64 -2.62 -4.37
N PRO A 141 -10.43 -1.66 -3.83
CA PRO A 141 -10.05 -0.92 -2.64
C PRO A 141 -10.05 -1.83 -1.42
N HIS A 142 -9.01 -1.69 -0.58
CA HIS A 142 -8.89 -2.46 0.65
C HIS A 142 -9.35 -1.64 1.86
N ILE A 143 -8.67 -0.53 2.10
CA ILE A 143 -8.88 0.35 3.25
C ILE A 143 -8.72 1.81 2.80
N TYR A 144 -9.33 2.73 3.54
CA TYR A 144 -9.15 4.15 3.27
C TYR A 144 -9.06 5.00 4.54
N SER A 145 -8.53 6.19 4.41
CA SER A 145 -8.44 7.19 5.45
C SER A 145 -8.45 8.60 4.83
N GLY A 146 -8.52 9.62 5.65
CA GLY A 146 -8.39 11.01 5.22
C GLY A 146 -7.22 11.67 5.93
N ARG A 147 -6.70 12.75 5.33
CA ARG A 147 -5.61 13.53 5.88
C ARG A 147 -6.11 14.49 6.93
N VAL A 148 -5.40 14.55 8.05
CA VAL A 148 -5.71 15.35 9.24
C VAL A 148 -4.45 16.02 9.77
N ILE A 149 -4.63 16.89 10.76
CA ILE A 149 -3.56 17.45 11.55
C ILE A 149 -3.42 16.61 12.82
N LEU A 150 -2.21 16.14 13.11
CA LEU A 150 -1.86 15.58 14.42
C LEU A 150 -1.13 16.63 15.21
N TYR A 151 -1.49 16.79 16.48
CA TYR A 151 -0.88 17.78 17.36
C TYR A 151 -0.75 17.27 18.79
N ASN A 152 0.28 17.73 19.50
CA ASN A 152 0.47 17.46 20.93
C ASN A 152 -0.28 18.51 21.76
N PRO A 153 -1.36 18.17 22.49
CA PRO A 153 -2.20 19.13 23.22
C PRO A 153 -1.49 19.79 24.40
N LYS A 154 -0.35 19.27 24.84
CA LYS A 154 0.49 19.90 25.88
C LYS A 154 1.09 21.22 25.40
N PHE A 155 1.44 21.34 24.13
CA PHE A 155 2.12 22.50 23.56
C PHE A 155 1.24 23.29 22.59
N VAL A 156 0.28 22.62 21.95
CA VAL A 156 -0.69 23.20 21.04
C VAL A 156 -2.03 23.22 21.77
N THR A 157 -2.22 24.24 22.60
CA THR A 157 -3.36 24.36 23.53
C THR A 157 -4.67 24.72 22.83
N GLU A 158 -4.59 25.38 21.67
CA GLU A 158 -5.74 25.64 20.80
C GLU A 158 -5.80 24.56 19.73
N LYS A 159 -6.96 23.86 19.64
CA LYS A 159 -7.16 22.82 18.63
C LYS A 159 -7.02 23.42 17.22
N PRO A 160 -6.09 22.92 16.38
CA PRO A 160 -5.96 23.37 15.00
C PRO A 160 -7.26 23.17 14.21
N THR A 161 -7.56 24.09 13.31
CA THR A 161 -8.75 24.07 12.44
C THR A 161 -8.43 24.16 10.95
N SER A 162 -7.18 24.45 10.63
CA SER A 162 -6.70 24.64 9.27
C SER A 162 -5.30 24.10 9.10
N TYR A 163 -4.95 23.60 7.91
CA TYR A 163 -3.55 23.30 7.61
C TYR A 163 -2.65 24.54 7.78
N ALA A 164 -3.20 25.76 7.61
CA ALA A 164 -2.46 27.00 7.82
C ALA A 164 -1.92 27.15 9.25
N ASP A 165 -2.51 26.51 10.23
CA ASP A 165 -2.06 26.58 11.63
C ASP A 165 -0.64 26.01 11.84
N LEU A 166 -0.15 25.16 10.90
CA LEU A 166 1.23 24.69 10.90
C LEU A 166 2.25 25.79 10.58
N TRP A 167 1.81 26.89 9.98
CA TRP A 167 2.64 28.06 9.65
C TRP A 167 2.60 29.17 10.69
N ASP A 168 1.96 28.93 11.85
CA ASP A 168 1.97 29.88 12.95
C ASP A 168 3.40 30.02 13.51
N PRO A 169 3.99 31.24 13.58
CA PRO A 169 5.35 31.46 14.08
C PRO A 169 5.62 30.91 15.48
N LYS A 170 4.57 30.77 16.33
CA LYS A 170 4.70 30.19 17.67
C LYS A 170 5.18 28.73 17.67
N TYR A 171 5.08 28.02 16.52
CA TYR A 171 5.52 26.65 16.35
C TYR A 171 6.83 26.51 15.58
N THR A 172 7.61 27.59 15.46
CA THR A 172 8.94 27.60 14.83
C THR A 172 9.82 26.46 15.37
N GLY A 173 10.35 25.60 14.46
CA GLY A 173 11.17 24.45 14.80
C GLY A 173 10.41 23.26 15.41
N ARG A 174 9.07 23.30 15.45
CA ARG A 174 8.21 22.28 16.09
C ARG A 174 7.23 21.60 15.14
N VAL A 175 7.21 21.98 13.89
CA VAL A 175 6.41 21.35 12.85
C VAL A 175 7.24 20.31 12.10
N GLY A 176 6.67 19.14 11.89
CA GLY A 176 7.31 18.05 11.15
C GLY A 176 6.68 17.80 9.79
N VAL A 177 7.51 17.47 8.82
CA VAL A 177 7.11 16.96 7.50
C VAL A 177 7.79 15.62 7.23
N ILE A 178 7.16 14.76 6.45
CA ILE A 178 7.63 13.39 6.22
C ILE A 178 8.08 13.26 4.77
N ASP A 179 9.33 12.86 4.56
CA ASP A 179 9.94 12.78 3.23
C ASP A 179 9.15 11.88 2.26
N VAL A 180 8.77 10.69 2.71
CA VAL A 180 7.96 9.76 1.89
C VAL A 180 6.51 10.25 1.66
N GLN A 181 6.08 11.32 2.35
CA GLN A 181 4.77 11.95 2.22
C GLN A 181 4.84 13.32 1.51
N TYR A 182 5.79 13.50 0.58
CA TYR A 182 6.00 14.77 -0.09
C TYR A 182 4.76 15.28 -0.84
N LEU A 183 4.08 14.42 -1.60
CA LEU A 183 2.85 14.79 -2.33
C LEU A 183 1.77 15.34 -1.39
N PRO A 184 1.35 14.60 -0.34
CA PRO A 184 0.43 15.11 0.66
C PRO A 184 0.85 16.44 1.29
N THR A 185 2.14 16.63 1.51
CA THR A 185 2.66 17.85 2.13
C THR A 185 2.56 19.04 1.19
N ILE A 186 2.95 18.88 -0.09
CA ILE A 186 2.83 19.93 -1.12
C ILE A 186 1.37 20.28 -1.35
N GLU A 187 0.50 19.27 -1.46
CA GLU A 187 -0.95 19.44 -1.67
C GLU A 187 -1.59 20.24 -0.55
N SER A 188 -1.33 19.90 0.72
CA SER A 188 -1.89 20.62 1.86
C SER A 188 -1.40 22.08 1.89
N ALA A 189 -0.16 22.34 1.50
CA ALA A 189 0.37 23.70 1.36
C ALA A 189 -0.30 24.45 0.18
N ALA A 190 -0.59 23.78 -0.94
CA ALA A 190 -1.28 24.37 -2.07
C ALA A 190 -2.72 24.78 -1.70
N MET A 191 -3.44 23.93 -0.97
CA MET A 191 -4.82 24.18 -0.55
C MET A 191 -4.96 25.46 0.29
N ILE A 192 -3.94 25.84 1.05
CA ILE A 192 -3.93 27.08 1.87
C ILE A 192 -3.30 28.30 1.15
N SER A 193 -2.87 28.14 -0.09
CA SER A 193 -2.11 29.16 -0.84
C SER A 193 -2.75 29.55 -2.16
N GLY A 194 -4.05 29.26 -2.33
CA GLY A 194 -4.79 29.57 -3.55
C GLY A 194 -4.66 28.55 -4.68
N GLY A 195 -3.94 27.47 -4.45
CA GLY A 195 -3.94 26.27 -5.30
C GLY A 195 -5.05 25.28 -4.91
N GLY A 196 -4.85 24.00 -5.20
CA GLY A 196 -5.82 22.95 -4.88
C GLY A 196 -5.35 21.58 -5.32
N LEU A 197 -6.29 20.67 -5.53
CA LEU A 197 -5.98 19.27 -5.87
C LEU A 197 -5.41 19.09 -7.29
N SER A 198 -5.58 20.09 -8.15
CA SER A 198 -5.10 20.11 -9.55
C SER A 198 -4.07 21.20 -9.83
N ASP A 199 -3.57 21.87 -8.78
CA ASP A 199 -2.51 22.88 -8.88
C ASP A 199 -1.70 22.96 -7.59
N TYR A 200 -0.50 22.38 -7.60
CA TYR A 200 0.40 22.35 -6.44
C TYR A 200 1.48 23.44 -6.45
N GLU A 201 1.55 24.26 -7.51
CA GLU A 201 2.61 25.28 -7.62
C GLU A 201 2.58 26.30 -6.47
N PRO A 202 1.41 26.87 -6.05
CA PRO A 202 1.37 27.79 -4.91
C PRO A 202 1.89 27.17 -3.60
N GLY A 203 1.72 25.85 -3.43
CA GLY A 203 2.18 25.13 -2.24
C GLY A 203 3.70 25.09 -2.09
N LYS A 204 4.43 25.14 -3.22
CA LYS A 204 5.91 25.15 -3.21
C LYS A 204 6.46 26.37 -2.48
N ALA A 205 5.97 27.56 -2.82
CA ALA A 205 6.38 28.80 -2.15
C ALA A 205 6.03 28.75 -0.65
N LYS A 206 4.82 28.27 -0.33
CA LYS A 206 4.36 28.14 1.06
C LYS A 206 5.21 27.17 1.89
N LEU A 207 5.69 26.09 1.30
CA LEU A 207 6.60 25.16 1.97
C LEU A 207 7.98 25.76 2.23
N LEU A 208 8.49 26.64 1.35
CA LEU A 208 9.73 27.36 1.60
C LEU A 208 9.61 28.30 2.80
N GLU A 209 8.42 28.86 3.08
CA GLU A 209 8.16 29.62 4.32
C GLU A 209 8.27 28.67 5.53
N LEU A 210 7.66 27.49 5.47
CA LEU A 210 7.72 26.49 6.53
C LEU A 210 9.16 26.01 6.79
N LYS A 211 9.96 25.86 5.72
CA LYS A 211 11.39 25.57 5.83
C LYS A 211 12.15 26.67 6.59
N LYS A 212 11.88 27.95 6.28
CA LYS A 212 12.47 29.12 7.00
C LYS A 212 12.08 29.14 8.46
N MET A 213 10.91 28.62 8.82
CA MET A 213 10.48 28.43 10.21
C MET A 213 11.17 27.22 10.88
N GLY A 214 12.09 26.53 10.19
CA GLY A 214 12.84 25.41 10.75
C GLY A 214 12.03 24.13 10.91
N CYS A 215 11.10 23.84 10.01
CA CYS A 215 10.38 22.56 10.04
C CYS A 215 11.36 21.38 9.96
N LYS A 216 11.03 20.30 10.65
CA LYS A 216 11.86 19.10 10.68
C LYS A 216 11.41 18.11 9.63
N ILE A 217 12.35 17.68 8.77
CA ILE A 217 12.10 16.67 7.74
C ILE A 217 12.52 15.32 8.30
N VAL A 218 11.57 14.40 8.47
CA VAL A 218 11.83 13.03 8.92
C VAL A 218 11.63 12.04 7.77
N PRO A 219 12.42 10.94 7.70
CA PRO A 219 12.41 10.07 6.53
C PRO A 219 11.15 9.24 6.38
N THR A 220 10.54 8.77 7.48
CA THR A 220 9.43 7.80 7.46
C THR A 220 8.32 8.18 8.45
N ASN A 221 7.17 7.48 8.33
CA ASN A 221 6.07 7.62 9.28
C ASN A 221 6.49 7.22 10.70
N GLU A 222 7.30 6.17 10.83
CA GLU A 222 7.80 5.66 12.11
C GLU A 222 8.75 6.67 12.77
N ALA A 223 9.59 7.34 11.99
CA ALA A 223 10.43 8.43 12.48
C ALA A 223 9.59 9.62 12.98
N MET A 224 8.47 9.94 12.30
CA MET A 224 7.53 10.95 12.76
C MET A 224 6.86 10.54 14.07
N ALA A 225 6.41 9.30 14.20
CA ALA A 225 5.84 8.78 15.43
C ALA A 225 6.81 8.93 16.62
N GLN A 226 8.09 8.61 16.40
CA GLN A 226 9.13 8.75 17.41
C GLN A 226 9.36 10.22 17.78
N ALA A 227 9.42 11.12 16.81
CA ALA A 227 9.62 12.55 17.05
C ALA A 227 8.43 13.20 17.81
N LEU A 228 7.21 12.76 17.53
CA LEU A 228 6.02 13.14 18.31
C LEU A 228 6.07 12.58 19.73
N LYS A 229 6.48 11.32 19.90
CA LYS A 229 6.61 10.66 21.21
C LYS A 229 7.65 11.34 22.11
N THR A 230 8.75 11.79 21.53
CA THR A 230 9.82 12.51 22.25
C THR A 230 9.54 14.01 22.39
N GLU A 231 8.38 14.48 21.94
CA GLU A 231 7.96 15.89 22.00
C GLU A 231 8.90 16.83 21.19
N GLU A 232 9.70 16.28 20.30
CA GLU A 232 10.56 17.05 19.39
C GLU A 232 9.73 17.80 18.36
N ILE A 233 8.70 17.14 17.81
CA ILE A 233 7.70 17.69 16.89
C ILE A 233 6.38 17.78 17.65
N TRP A 234 5.68 18.90 17.49
CA TRP A 234 4.40 19.17 18.13
C TRP A 234 3.21 19.07 17.18
N MET A 235 3.46 19.25 15.88
CA MET A 235 2.42 19.20 14.83
C MET A 235 2.95 18.59 13.56
N CYS A 236 2.09 17.82 12.87
CA CYS A 236 2.33 17.33 11.52
C CYS A 236 1.01 17.03 10.79
N ILE A 237 1.10 16.86 9.48
CA ILE A 237 0.01 16.34 8.64
C ILE A 237 0.17 14.83 8.50
N MET A 238 -0.91 14.07 8.70
CA MET A 238 -0.88 12.61 8.64
C MET A 238 -2.27 12.04 8.33
N TRP A 239 -2.33 10.76 8.05
CA TRP A 239 -3.59 10.02 7.94
C TRP A 239 -4.28 9.88 9.30
N LYS A 240 -5.60 10.11 9.36
CA LYS A 240 -6.42 9.91 10.59
C LYS A 240 -6.16 8.53 11.21
N ALA A 241 -6.08 7.49 10.38
CA ALA A 241 -5.79 6.12 10.81
C ALA A 241 -4.45 6.02 11.60
N ARG A 242 -3.38 6.60 11.07
CA ARG A 242 -2.08 6.63 11.79
C ARG A 242 -2.18 7.42 13.09
N GLY A 243 -2.92 8.52 13.12
CA GLY A 243 -3.18 9.27 14.35
C GLY A 243 -3.88 8.42 15.40
N VAL A 244 -4.90 7.65 15.01
CA VAL A 244 -5.60 6.70 15.89
C VAL A 244 -4.64 5.64 16.43
N MET A 245 -3.87 5.00 15.54
CA MET A 245 -2.90 3.96 15.91
C MET A 245 -1.84 4.50 16.90
N TRP A 246 -1.26 5.65 16.61
CA TRP A 246 -0.20 6.24 17.44
C TRP A 246 -0.73 6.70 18.80
N ARG A 247 -1.94 7.27 18.86
CA ARG A 247 -2.59 7.61 20.11
C ARG A 247 -2.88 6.37 20.97
N ASN A 248 -3.35 5.28 20.36
CA ASN A 248 -3.55 4.01 21.04
C ASN A 248 -2.23 3.41 21.57
N ALA A 249 -1.10 3.68 20.90
CA ALA A 249 0.25 3.31 21.34
C ALA A 249 0.82 4.27 22.42
N GLY A 250 0.03 5.21 22.93
CA GLY A 250 0.42 6.13 24.01
C GLY A 250 1.25 7.32 23.57
N ILE A 251 1.30 7.65 22.26
CA ILE A 251 1.91 8.90 21.80
C ILE A 251 0.97 10.05 22.18
N PRO A 252 1.47 11.15 22.80
CA PRO A 252 0.64 12.22 23.35
C PRO A 252 0.15 13.16 22.23
N ILE A 253 -0.72 12.67 21.37
CA ILE A 253 -1.29 13.42 20.25
C ILE A 253 -2.81 13.40 20.25
N GLU A 254 -3.38 14.45 19.69
CA GLU A 254 -4.78 14.56 19.31
C GLU A 254 -4.93 14.78 17.80
N ILE A 255 -6.15 14.59 17.31
CA ILE A 255 -6.49 14.64 15.89
C ILE A 255 -7.40 15.86 15.64
N ALA A 256 -7.01 16.69 14.70
CA ALA A 256 -7.79 17.85 14.29
C ALA A 256 -8.18 17.77 12.81
N ALA A 257 -9.44 18.09 12.54
CA ALA A 257 -10.01 18.18 11.22
C ALA A 257 -9.64 19.53 10.58
N PRO A 258 -9.01 19.58 9.42
CA PRO A 258 -8.77 20.83 8.71
C PRO A 258 -10.04 21.28 7.98
N LYS A 259 -10.34 22.57 8.02
CA LYS A 259 -11.48 23.18 7.31
C LYS A 259 -11.38 23.09 5.79
N GLU A 260 -10.16 22.96 5.26
CA GLU A 260 -9.87 22.78 3.84
C GLU A 260 -10.37 21.44 3.29
N GLY A 261 -10.69 20.50 4.17
CA GLY A 261 -11.19 19.18 3.84
C GLY A 261 -10.16 18.06 4.04
N PHE A 262 -10.68 16.84 3.95
CA PHE A 262 -9.92 15.60 4.18
C PHE A 262 -9.56 14.97 2.84
N VAL A 263 -8.33 15.11 2.40
CA VAL A 263 -7.91 14.45 1.17
C VAL A 263 -7.76 12.95 1.42
N LEU A 264 -8.45 12.16 0.59
CA LEU A 264 -8.52 10.72 0.74
C LEU A 264 -7.17 10.04 0.43
N PHE A 265 -6.83 9.10 1.29
CA PHE A 265 -5.88 8.04 1.02
C PHE A 265 -6.66 6.73 0.86
N ILE A 266 -6.44 6.03 -0.22
CA ILE A 266 -7.03 4.72 -0.48
C ILE A 266 -5.89 3.76 -0.81
N SER A 267 -5.86 2.62 -0.13
CA SER A 267 -5.01 1.49 -0.48
C SER A 267 -5.81 0.55 -1.37
N ASP A 268 -5.30 0.32 -2.57
CA ASP A 268 -5.87 -0.60 -3.54
C ASP A 268 -5.06 -1.89 -3.62
N PHE A 269 -5.70 -2.96 -4.06
CA PHE A 269 -5.03 -4.13 -4.61
C PHE A 269 -5.31 -4.25 -6.10
N CYS A 270 -4.23 -4.39 -6.87
CA CYS A 270 -4.24 -4.43 -8.34
C CYS A 270 -3.73 -5.78 -8.85
N ILE A 271 -4.35 -6.33 -9.87
CA ILE A 271 -3.87 -7.53 -10.56
C ILE A 271 -3.08 -7.10 -11.80
N PRO A 272 -1.77 -7.41 -11.92
CA PRO A 272 -1.04 -7.23 -13.17
C PRO A 272 -1.67 -8.05 -14.30
N LYS A 273 -1.70 -7.53 -15.54
CA LYS A 273 -2.24 -8.26 -16.69
C LYS A 273 -1.61 -9.63 -16.92
N ASN A 274 -0.31 -9.72 -16.64
CA ASN A 274 0.51 -10.93 -16.80
C ASN A 274 0.73 -11.69 -15.47
N ALA A 275 -0.15 -11.48 -14.49
CA ALA A 275 -0.12 -12.22 -13.23
C ALA A 275 -0.09 -13.74 -13.47
N PRO A 276 0.87 -14.46 -12.88
CA PRO A 276 1.01 -15.91 -13.02
C PRO A 276 -0.17 -16.72 -12.50
N ASN A 277 -0.75 -16.29 -11.36
CA ASN A 277 -1.84 -16.96 -10.67
C ASN A 277 -3.02 -16.01 -10.42
N LYS A 278 -3.80 -15.73 -11.46
CA LYS A 278 -4.97 -14.85 -11.36
C LYS A 278 -6.07 -15.41 -10.45
N GLU A 279 -6.28 -16.72 -10.46
CA GLU A 279 -7.29 -17.34 -9.58
C GLU A 279 -6.93 -17.19 -8.11
N GLY A 280 -5.65 -17.37 -7.76
CA GLY A 280 -5.16 -17.06 -6.42
C GLY A 280 -5.28 -15.57 -6.06
N ALA A 281 -5.05 -14.66 -7.02
CA ALA A 281 -5.26 -13.23 -6.80
C ALA A 281 -6.75 -12.92 -6.51
N TYR A 282 -7.69 -13.50 -7.23
CA TYR A 282 -9.12 -13.37 -6.95
C TYR A 282 -9.52 -13.92 -5.59
N ALA A 283 -8.99 -15.09 -5.21
CA ALA A 283 -9.21 -15.65 -3.90
C ALA A 283 -8.70 -14.73 -2.77
N PHE A 284 -7.51 -14.14 -2.98
CA PHE A 284 -6.95 -13.15 -2.05
C PHE A 284 -7.85 -11.90 -1.95
N LEU A 285 -8.31 -11.36 -3.06
CA LEU A 285 -9.20 -10.20 -3.08
C LEU A 285 -10.51 -10.48 -2.36
N ASN A 286 -11.08 -11.68 -2.56
CA ASN A 286 -12.31 -12.05 -1.86
C ASN A 286 -12.11 -12.19 -0.36
N ALA A 287 -11.01 -12.83 0.08
CA ALA A 287 -10.65 -12.94 1.49
C ALA A 287 -10.39 -11.55 2.12
N MET A 288 -9.71 -10.66 1.40
CA MET A 288 -9.42 -9.29 1.84
C MET A 288 -10.70 -8.46 2.10
N LEU A 289 -11.75 -8.68 1.33
CA LEU A 289 -13.03 -7.99 1.46
C LEU A 289 -14.00 -8.66 2.44
N ASP A 290 -13.62 -9.76 3.07
CA ASP A 290 -14.43 -10.36 4.11
C ASP A 290 -14.53 -9.40 5.32
N PRO A 291 -15.70 -9.28 5.97
CA PRO A 291 -15.90 -8.38 7.11
C PRO A 291 -14.88 -8.55 8.23
N LYS A 292 -14.46 -9.80 8.51
CA LYS A 292 -13.55 -10.09 9.62
C LYS A 292 -12.12 -9.56 9.42
N PRO A 293 -11.44 -9.77 8.27
CA PRO A 293 -10.20 -9.07 7.95
C PRO A 293 -10.33 -7.55 7.97
N GLN A 294 -11.41 -7.01 7.42
CA GLN A 294 -11.65 -5.56 7.42
C GLN A 294 -11.75 -5.02 8.85
N GLU A 295 -12.48 -5.70 9.74
CA GLU A 295 -12.57 -5.37 11.16
C GLU A 295 -11.18 -5.39 11.83
N GLY A 296 -10.34 -6.40 11.56
CA GLY A 296 -8.99 -6.50 12.09
C GLY A 296 -8.09 -5.32 11.69
N PHE A 297 -8.19 -4.84 10.44
CA PHE A 297 -7.47 -3.63 10.00
C PHE A 297 -7.98 -2.35 10.65
N ILE A 298 -9.30 -2.26 10.92
CA ILE A 298 -9.89 -1.14 11.65
C ILE A 298 -9.37 -1.11 13.08
N GLU A 299 -9.38 -2.24 13.74
CA GLU A 299 -8.99 -2.37 15.15
C GLU A 299 -7.50 -2.04 15.34
N ASP A 300 -6.64 -2.63 14.53
CA ASP A 300 -5.19 -2.53 14.68
C ASP A 300 -4.62 -1.21 14.11
N MET A 301 -5.16 -0.69 12.99
CA MET A 301 -4.61 0.48 12.31
C MET A 301 -5.54 1.70 12.23
N GLY A 302 -6.82 1.56 12.60
CA GLY A 302 -7.76 2.69 12.58
C GLY A 302 -8.18 3.14 11.17
N TYR A 303 -7.99 2.32 10.13
CA TYR A 303 -8.48 2.61 8.78
C TYR A 303 -10.00 2.39 8.68
N ASN A 304 -10.64 3.06 7.73
CA ASN A 304 -12.01 2.76 7.38
C ASN A 304 -12.06 1.56 6.43
N PRO A 305 -13.08 0.69 6.58
CA PRO A 305 -13.29 -0.45 5.69
C PRO A 305 -13.76 0.02 4.31
N SER A 306 -13.38 -0.71 3.27
CA SER A 306 -13.87 -0.46 1.91
C SER A 306 -15.21 -1.13 1.61
N VAL A 307 -15.76 -1.88 2.56
CA VAL A 307 -17.04 -2.60 2.45
C VAL A 307 -18.06 -2.11 3.47
N SER A 308 -19.35 -2.28 3.17
CA SER A 308 -20.46 -1.76 3.97
C SER A 308 -20.96 -2.69 5.06
N ASP A 309 -20.60 -3.97 5.02
CA ASP A 309 -21.12 -5.04 5.89
C ASP A 309 -20.23 -5.33 7.12
N VAL A 310 -19.30 -4.43 7.44
CA VAL A 310 -18.51 -4.51 8.69
C VAL A 310 -19.30 -3.91 9.85
N GLU A 311 -19.57 -4.71 10.85
CA GLU A 311 -20.21 -4.27 12.09
C GLU A 311 -19.15 -3.71 13.05
N LEU A 312 -19.13 -2.40 13.22
CA LEU A 312 -18.24 -1.73 14.16
C LEU A 312 -18.92 -1.53 15.51
N THR A 313 -18.23 -1.88 16.59
CA THR A 313 -18.66 -1.44 17.92
C THR A 313 -18.74 0.10 17.96
N THR A 314 -19.61 0.64 18.82
CA THR A 314 -19.76 2.10 18.98
C THR A 314 -18.41 2.77 19.28
N ALA A 315 -17.56 2.11 20.08
CA ALA A 315 -16.22 2.62 20.42
C ALA A 315 -15.30 2.67 19.21
N MET A 316 -15.26 1.62 18.38
CA MET A 316 -14.47 1.57 17.14
C MET A 316 -15.00 2.60 16.15
N ALA A 317 -16.30 2.66 15.93
CA ALA A 317 -16.91 3.62 15.01
C ALA A 317 -16.53 5.07 15.37
N LYS A 318 -16.61 5.45 16.65
CA LYS A 318 -16.19 6.79 17.11
C LYS A 318 -14.71 7.10 16.87
N ARG A 319 -13.84 6.09 16.92
CA ARG A 319 -12.40 6.28 16.70
C ARG A 319 -12.02 6.46 15.24
N VAL A 320 -12.64 5.67 14.34
CA VAL A 320 -12.17 5.55 12.96
C VAL A 320 -13.07 6.24 11.94
N ARG A 321 -14.40 6.17 12.12
CA ARG A 321 -15.34 6.75 11.15
C ARG A 321 -15.19 8.27 11.08
N PHE A 322 -15.41 8.77 9.90
CA PHE A 322 -15.64 10.19 9.70
C PHE A 322 -17.05 10.56 10.18
N SER A 323 -17.20 11.68 10.88
CA SER A 323 -18.51 12.24 11.19
C SER A 323 -19.26 12.59 9.88
N ALA A 324 -20.56 12.86 9.96
CA ALA A 324 -21.30 13.28 8.77
C ALA A 324 -20.74 14.58 8.15
N GLU A 325 -20.29 15.52 8.98
CA GLU A 325 -19.61 16.74 8.55
C GLU A 325 -18.26 16.45 7.91
N GLU A 326 -17.43 15.60 8.53
CA GLU A 326 -16.15 15.16 7.97
C GLU A 326 -16.34 14.43 6.63
N GLN A 327 -17.38 13.60 6.50
CA GLN A 327 -17.70 12.90 5.25
C GLN A 327 -18.09 13.85 4.12
N ALA A 328 -18.86 14.92 4.43
CA ALA A 328 -19.20 15.94 3.46
C ALA A 328 -17.98 16.72 2.94
N ASN A 329 -16.90 16.72 3.70
CA ASN A 329 -15.63 17.41 3.38
C ASN A 329 -14.53 16.44 2.89
N LEU A 330 -14.87 15.21 2.51
CA LEU A 330 -13.93 14.28 1.88
C LEU A 330 -13.59 14.75 0.46
N LEU A 331 -12.31 14.85 0.17
CA LEU A 331 -11.79 15.30 -1.12
C LEU A 331 -11.04 14.16 -1.81
N VAL A 332 -11.34 13.96 -3.09
CA VAL A 332 -10.63 12.98 -3.92
C VAL A 332 -9.48 13.67 -4.62
N PRO A 333 -8.22 13.19 -4.49
CA PRO A 333 -7.09 13.74 -5.24
C PRO A 333 -7.32 13.71 -6.75
N ASP A 334 -6.80 14.70 -7.46
CA ASP A 334 -6.74 14.65 -8.93
C ASP A 334 -5.60 13.70 -9.35
N TYR A 335 -5.93 12.43 -9.52
CA TYR A 335 -4.96 11.41 -9.92
C TYR A 335 -4.39 11.65 -11.33
N GLY A 336 -5.14 12.35 -12.20
CA GLY A 336 -4.67 12.75 -13.53
C GLY A 336 -3.56 13.81 -13.42
N TYR A 337 -3.76 14.80 -12.56
CA TYR A 337 -2.75 15.80 -12.25
C TYR A 337 -1.52 15.16 -11.62
N LEU A 338 -1.70 14.30 -10.61
CA LEU A 338 -0.61 13.60 -9.94
C LEU A 338 0.22 12.77 -10.91
N ALA A 339 -0.41 11.91 -11.71
CA ALA A 339 0.29 11.07 -12.68
C ALA A 339 1.11 11.87 -13.71
N LYS A 340 0.67 13.09 -14.03
CA LYS A 340 1.37 13.99 -14.97
C LYS A 340 2.55 14.71 -14.31
N ASN A 341 2.44 15.08 -13.04
CA ASN A 341 3.33 16.04 -12.40
C ASN A 341 4.20 15.41 -11.28
N ASP A 342 3.96 14.16 -10.86
CA ASP A 342 4.62 13.54 -9.71
C ASP A 342 6.15 13.58 -9.79
N ALA A 343 6.72 13.23 -10.94
CA ALA A 343 8.17 13.26 -11.14
C ALA A 343 8.78 14.66 -10.94
N GLN A 344 8.11 15.70 -11.45
CA GLN A 344 8.54 17.09 -11.29
C GLN A 344 8.36 17.58 -9.86
N LEU A 345 7.27 17.19 -9.19
CA LEU A 345 7.02 17.51 -7.78
C LEU A 345 8.06 16.86 -6.88
N LYS A 346 8.42 15.59 -7.18
CA LYS A 346 9.47 14.88 -6.45
C LYS A 346 10.84 15.51 -6.64
N GLU A 347 11.19 15.87 -7.88
CA GLU A 347 12.44 16.57 -8.17
C GLU A 347 12.53 17.91 -7.42
N TRP A 348 11.45 18.70 -7.45
CA TRP A 348 11.39 19.96 -6.69
C TRP A 348 11.51 19.71 -5.18
N TRP A 349 10.84 18.67 -4.65
CA TRP A 349 10.95 18.30 -3.25
C TRP A 349 12.41 18.01 -2.85
N ASP A 350 13.09 17.18 -3.64
CA ASP A 350 14.46 16.77 -3.33
C ASP A 350 15.48 17.91 -3.50
N LYS A 351 15.38 18.69 -4.59
CA LYS A 351 16.38 19.71 -4.95
C LYS A 351 16.00 21.14 -4.51
N GLY A 352 14.74 21.43 -4.33
CA GLY A 352 14.24 22.75 -3.94
C GLY A 352 13.90 22.85 -2.46
N PHE A 353 13.16 21.89 -1.94
CA PHE A 353 12.69 21.93 -0.55
C PHE A 353 13.71 21.33 0.44
N LYS A 354 14.26 20.15 0.15
CA LYS A 354 15.20 19.47 1.07
C LYS A 354 16.63 20.05 1.00
N ALA A 355 17.07 20.54 -0.14
CA ALA A 355 18.43 21.04 -0.39
C ALA A 355 18.81 22.28 0.46
#